data_af9b31eaaccc7df3b0743cd7eae2da09
#
_entry.id   af9b31eaaccc7df3b0743cd7eae2da09
#
_cell.length_a   1.000
_cell.length_b   1.000
_cell.length_c   1.000
_cell.angle_alpha   90.00
_cell.angle_beta   90.00
_cell.angle_gamma   90.00
#
_symmetry.space_group_name_H-M   'P 1'
#
loop_
_entity.id
_entity.type
_entity.pdbx_description
1 polymer ?
#
loop_
_entity_poly.entity_id
_entity_poly.type
_entity_poly.pdbx_seq_one_letter_code
_entity_poly.pdbx_strand_id
1 'polypeptide(L)'
;MPTTSGTLKAIGGAALAASAFSAFSHLRYQRSATTTFAEYSTRPVKMLNAHISMADRIARMASRPEPRRSLSFPFWSRSRYGVERREGAGMPVYYVRPRSASQVVPGIASSTVVVYLHGGGYASTASLGHALLIDDLVRRTGARFVVPLPPLAPHHTWVEAHRLVVDLCLRTFSENEGGRVVLMGDSSGGGLAVVIALSLARLGAAQPDELILLSPWVDITHTNPDIADYVDADPLMSPEPLTVMGEAWAGDTPTSDWHLSPINGDLSALRQVRVTTFVGSREIFLPDDSLLHDRLVEAGVDSTLHIGHNLNHVYPMIPSPEGRKARREIARIISGA
;
A
#
# COMPACT_ATOMS: atom_id res chain seq x y z
N MET A 1 51.00 1.50 0.95
CA MET A 1 50.11 0.43 0.50
C MET A 1 49.41 -0.13 1.73
N PRO A 2 48.07 -0.16 1.85
CA PRO A 2 47.42 -0.76 3.00
C PRO A 2 47.63 -2.29 2.93
N THR A 3 48.05 -2.86 4.04
CA THR A 3 48.44 -4.26 4.15
C THR A 3 47.24 -5.18 3.93
N THR A 4 47.38 -6.15 3.03
CA THR A 4 46.36 -7.19 2.71
C THR A 4 45.82 -7.91 3.95
N SER A 5 46.54 -7.96 5.05
CA SER A 5 46.15 -8.53 6.34
C SER A 5 45.03 -7.72 7.06
N GLY A 6 45.05 -6.41 6.97
CA GLY A 6 44.01 -5.55 7.60
C GLY A 6 42.66 -5.68 6.88
N THR A 7 42.68 -5.77 5.55
CA THR A 7 41.47 -5.92 4.74
C THR A 7 40.81 -7.28 4.96
N LEU A 8 41.58 -8.36 5.05
CA LEU A 8 41.08 -9.72 5.35
C LEU A 8 40.46 -9.82 6.75
N LYS A 9 41.04 -9.18 7.76
CA LYS A 9 40.48 -9.14 9.13
C LYS A 9 39.17 -8.34 9.17
N ALA A 10 39.08 -7.21 8.44
CA ALA A 10 37.86 -6.40 8.36
C ALA A 10 36.72 -7.15 7.63
N ILE A 11 37.01 -7.87 6.55
CA ILE A 11 36.04 -8.69 5.81
C ILE A 11 35.56 -9.85 6.70
N GLY A 12 36.46 -10.53 7.41
CA GLY A 12 36.12 -11.60 8.35
C GLY A 12 35.23 -11.10 9.51
N GLY A 13 35.54 -9.95 10.08
CA GLY A 13 34.73 -9.32 11.12
C GLY A 13 33.35 -8.93 10.64
N ALA A 14 33.23 -8.34 9.45
CA ALA A 14 31.94 -7.98 8.86
C ALA A 14 31.08 -9.22 8.54
N ALA A 15 31.68 -10.29 8.04
CA ALA A 15 30.99 -11.55 7.77
C ALA A 15 30.46 -12.21 9.05
N LEU A 16 31.26 -12.21 10.14
CA LEU A 16 30.82 -12.71 11.45
C LEU A 16 29.68 -11.87 12.03
N ALA A 17 29.75 -10.55 11.94
CA ALA A 17 28.68 -9.66 12.39
C ALA A 17 27.38 -9.87 11.60
N ALA A 18 27.46 -10.02 10.27
CA ALA A 18 26.32 -10.31 9.43
C ALA A 18 25.68 -11.68 9.75
N SER A 19 26.51 -12.72 10.00
CA SER A 19 26.03 -14.04 10.39
C SER A 19 25.37 -14.02 11.77
N ALA A 20 25.95 -13.33 12.74
CA ALA A 20 25.37 -13.17 14.08
C ALA A 20 24.05 -12.41 14.04
N PHE A 21 23.96 -11.33 13.23
CA PHE A 21 22.72 -10.57 13.03
C PHE A 21 21.65 -11.42 12.32
N SER A 22 22.04 -12.24 11.35
CA SER A 22 21.12 -13.18 10.68
C SER A 22 20.59 -14.23 11.66
N ALA A 23 21.45 -14.82 12.50
CA ALA A 23 21.04 -15.76 13.54
C ALA A 23 20.12 -15.09 14.57
N PHE A 24 20.45 -13.89 15.05
CA PHE A 24 19.59 -13.10 15.93
C PHE A 24 18.21 -12.84 15.31
N SER A 25 18.17 -12.42 14.03
CA SER A 25 16.92 -12.15 13.34
C SER A 25 16.04 -13.40 13.25
N HIS A 26 16.65 -14.54 12.93
CA HIS A 26 15.95 -15.81 12.84
C HIS A 26 15.47 -16.29 14.21
N LEU A 27 16.34 -16.32 15.21
CA LEU A 27 16.01 -16.83 16.56
C LEU A 27 14.99 -15.95 17.29
N ARG A 28 15.11 -14.61 17.17
CA ARG A 28 14.27 -13.65 17.91
C ARG A 28 12.94 -13.38 17.22
N TYR A 29 12.92 -13.33 15.89
CA TYR A 29 11.79 -12.87 15.11
C TYR A 29 11.31 -13.86 14.04
N GLN A 30 11.98 -14.98 13.84
CA GLN A 30 11.68 -15.99 12.81
C GLN A 30 11.51 -15.38 11.40
N ARG A 31 12.34 -14.39 11.09
CA ARG A 31 12.33 -13.66 9.81
C ARG A 31 13.75 -13.36 9.33
N SER A 32 13.88 -12.85 8.11
CA SER A 32 15.19 -12.54 7.53
C SER A 32 15.88 -11.35 8.21
N ALA A 33 17.21 -11.34 8.14
CA ALA A 33 18.03 -10.21 8.57
C ALA A 33 17.65 -8.90 7.86
N THR A 34 17.31 -8.98 6.59
CA THR A 34 16.90 -7.81 5.77
C THR A 34 15.64 -7.15 6.31
N THR A 35 14.62 -7.94 6.66
CA THR A 35 13.40 -7.43 7.27
C THR A 35 13.68 -6.82 8.66
N THR A 36 14.51 -7.48 9.46
CA THR A 36 14.90 -6.96 10.78
C THR A 36 15.67 -5.65 10.63
N PHE A 37 16.60 -5.56 9.70
CA PHE A 37 17.35 -4.33 9.44
C PHE A 37 16.43 -3.19 8.97
N ALA A 38 15.50 -3.47 8.05
CA ALA A 38 14.51 -2.49 7.60
C ALA A 38 13.67 -1.95 8.78
N GLU A 39 13.19 -2.82 9.68
CA GLU A 39 12.46 -2.40 10.88
C GLU A 39 13.35 -1.52 11.79
N TYR A 40 14.55 -1.97 12.11
CA TYR A 40 15.44 -1.19 12.98
C TYR A 40 15.80 0.18 12.40
N SER A 41 15.84 0.31 11.07
CA SER A 41 16.07 1.59 10.41
C SER A 41 14.88 2.55 10.49
N THR A 42 13.65 2.04 10.72
CA THR A 42 12.44 2.88 10.87
C THR A 42 12.17 3.31 12.31
N ARG A 43 12.64 2.56 13.31
CA ARG A 43 12.43 2.88 14.74
C ARG A 43 12.89 4.29 15.14
N PRO A 44 14.06 4.81 14.71
CA PRO A 44 14.45 6.18 14.99
C PRO A 44 13.47 7.21 14.43
N VAL A 45 12.82 6.92 13.31
CA VAL A 45 11.80 7.79 12.71
C VAL A 45 10.54 7.84 13.59
N LYS A 46 10.08 6.69 14.11
CA LYS A 46 8.97 6.65 15.09
C LYS A 46 9.33 7.46 16.34
N MET A 47 10.52 7.25 16.90
CA MET A 47 10.98 7.98 18.08
C MET A 47 11.06 9.49 17.84
N LEU A 48 11.57 9.93 16.69
CA LEU A 48 11.64 11.33 16.34
C LEU A 48 10.23 11.93 16.16
N ASN A 49 9.34 11.21 15.50
CA ASN A 49 7.96 11.64 15.28
C ASN A 49 7.16 11.71 16.60
N ALA A 50 7.46 10.89 17.60
CA ALA A 50 6.84 10.96 18.91
C ALA A 50 7.10 12.29 19.66
N HIS A 51 8.14 13.03 19.28
CA HIS A 51 8.45 14.34 19.84
C HIS A 51 7.91 15.52 19.03
N ILE A 52 7.28 15.26 17.90
CA ILE A 52 6.71 16.28 17.00
C ILE A 52 5.20 16.12 17.01
N SER A 53 4.48 17.12 17.49
CA SER A 53 3.02 17.14 17.41
C SER A 53 2.58 16.99 15.94
N MET A 54 1.78 15.96 15.66
CA MET A 54 1.23 15.76 14.31
C MET A 54 0.27 16.90 13.95
N ALA A 55 -0.48 17.43 14.93
CA ALA A 55 -1.33 18.60 14.71
C ALA A 55 -0.54 19.81 14.22
N ASP A 56 0.61 20.11 14.87
CA ASP A 56 1.50 21.21 14.42
C ASP A 56 2.09 20.93 13.02
N ARG A 57 2.36 19.66 12.71
CA ARG A 57 2.85 19.27 11.39
C ARG A 57 1.79 19.49 10.31
N ILE A 58 0.56 19.07 10.56
CA ILE A 58 -0.59 19.30 9.67
C ILE A 58 -0.86 20.80 9.50
N ALA A 59 -0.85 21.57 10.59
CA ALA A 59 -1.04 23.03 10.53
C ALA A 59 0.08 23.71 9.70
N ARG A 60 1.34 23.31 9.87
CA ARG A 60 2.44 23.81 9.05
C ARG A 60 2.33 23.39 7.58
N MET A 61 1.81 22.21 7.28
CA MET A 61 1.56 21.79 5.90
C MET A 61 0.45 22.64 5.29
N ALA A 62 -0.66 22.86 6.01
CA ALA A 62 -1.77 23.69 5.56
C ALA A 62 -1.37 25.16 5.29
N SER A 63 -0.40 25.70 6.02
CA SER A 63 0.09 27.06 5.85
C SER A 63 1.06 27.24 4.65
N ARG A 64 1.47 26.16 3.99
CA ARG A 64 2.38 26.17 2.84
C ARG A 64 1.60 25.92 1.54
N PRO A 65 2.14 26.35 0.38
CA PRO A 65 1.57 25.93 -0.90
C PRO A 65 1.51 24.39 -1.01
N GLU A 66 0.45 23.90 -1.64
CA GLU A 66 0.31 22.46 -1.90
C GLU A 66 1.55 21.92 -2.66
N PRO A 67 2.22 20.88 -2.16
CA PRO A 67 3.36 20.32 -2.83
C PRO A 67 2.94 19.65 -4.14
N ARG A 68 3.78 19.75 -5.16
CA ARG A 68 3.53 19.09 -6.43
C ARG A 68 3.46 17.57 -6.23
N ARG A 69 2.32 16.97 -6.53
CA ARG A 69 2.12 15.53 -6.50
C ARG A 69 2.87 14.87 -7.66
N SER A 70 3.83 14.03 -7.35
CA SER A 70 4.65 13.34 -8.33
C SER A 70 5.11 11.97 -7.83
N LEU A 71 5.33 11.05 -8.76
CA LEU A 71 5.93 9.74 -8.50
C LEU A 71 7.18 9.60 -9.37
N SER A 72 8.31 9.34 -8.72
CA SER A 72 9.60 9.20 -9.41
C SER A 72 9.95 7.73 -9.56
N PHE A 73 9.99 7.28 -10.80
CA PHE A 73 10.48 5.94 -11.13
C PHE A 73 12.01 5.95 -11.31
N PRO A 74 12.72 4.91 -10.85
CA PRO A 74 14.13 4.72 -11.14
C PRO A 74 14.41 4.73 -12.65
N PHE A 75 15.63 5.13 -13.04
CA PHE A 75 15.98 5.23 -14.47
C PHE A 75 15.87 3.88 -15.21
N TRP A 76 16.16 2.76 -14.54
CA TRP A 76 16.02 1.41 -15.12
C TRP A 76 14.56 1.05 -15.37
N SER A 77 13.61 1.50 -14.54
CA SER A 77 12.18 1.30 -14.80
C SER A 77 11.77 2.02 -16.09
N ARG A 78 12.24 3.27 -16.26
CA ARG A 78 11.95 4.06 -17.46
C ARG A 78 12.57 3.48 -18.74
N SER A 79 13.68 2.77 -18.63
CA SER A 79 14.30 2.06 -19.78
C SER A 79 13.51 0.80 -20.16
N ARG A 80 12.90 0.11 -19.20
CA ARG A 80 12.16 -1.14 -19.40
C ARG A 80 10.71 -0.94 -19.77
N TYR A 81 10.05 0.06 -19.17
CA TYR A 81 8.60 0.29 -19.29
C TYR A 81 8.31 1.65 -19.92
N GLY A 82 7.16 1.74 -20.60
CA GLY A 82 6.56 3.02 -20.91
C GLY A 82 5.97 3.61 -19.63
N VAL A 83 6.61 4.65 -19.08
CA VAL A 83 6.09 5.42 -17.95
C VAL A 83 5.63 6.77 -18.50
N GLU A 84 4.35 7.01 -18.46
CA GLU A 84 3.73 8.23 -18.97
C GLU A 84 2.93 8.91 -17.86
N ARG A 85 3.14 10.20 -17.65
CA ARG A 85 2.33 11.03 -16.76
C ARG A 85 1.35 11.86 -17.59
N ARG A 86 0.08 11.76 -17.30
CA ARG A 86 -0.98 12.56 -17.91
C ARG A 86 -1.85 13.20 -16.83
N GLU A 87 -2.57 14.23 -17.17
CA GLU A 87 -3.72 14.67 -16.38
C GLU A 87 -4.91 13.78 -16.75
N GLY A 88 -5.45 13.07 -15.77
CA GLY A 88 -6.59 12.17 -15.91
C GLY A 88 -7.64 12.42 -14.83
N ALA A 89 -8.91 12.59 -15.20
CA ALA A 89 -9.99 12.91 -14.28
C ALA A 89 -9.74 14.14 -13.37
N GLY A 90 -8.88 15.07 -13.79
CA GLY A 90 -8.57 16.29 -13.01
C GLY A 90 -7.42 16.11 -11.99
N MET A 91 -6.65 15.06 -12.11
CA MET A 91 -5.46 14.81 -11.26
C MET A 91 -4.30 14.19 -12.06
N PRO A 92 -3.05 14.26 -11.56
CA PRO A 92 -1.94 13.55 -12.17
C PRO A 92 -2.15 12.03 -12.10
N VAL A 93 -2.00 11.35 -13.23
CA VAL A 93 -2.07 9.89 -13.34
C VAL A 93 -0.83 9.37 -14.04
N TYR A 94 -0.20 8.36 -13.48
CA TYR A 94 0.91 7.65 -14.12
C TYR A 94 0.40 6.35 -14.74
N TYR A 95 0.70 6.17 -16.02
CA TYR A 95 0.44 4.97 -16.78
C TYR A 95 1.76 4.22 -16.98
N VAL A 96 1.84 3.01 -16.42
CA VAL A 96 3.03 2.17 -16.50
C VAL A 96 2.67 0.89 -17.26
N ARG A 97 3.37 0.62 -18.36
CA ARG A 97 3.07 -0.51 -19.24
C ARG A 97 4.34 -1.15 -19.80
N PRO A 98 4.34 -2.44 -20.13
CA PRO A 98 5.41 -3.04 -20.91
C PRO A 98 5.63 -2.28 -22.24
N ARG A 99 6.88 -2.14 -22.69
CA ARG A 99 7.21 -1.47 -23.97
C ARG A 99 7.01 -2.38 -25.17
N SER A 100 7.10 -3.70 -24.98
CA SER A 100 6.99 -4.68 -26.07
C SER A 100 6.20 -5.91 -25.62
N ALA A 101 5.61 -6.62 -26.58
CA ALA A 101 4.92 -7.87 -26.34
C ALA A 101 5.83 -8.96 -25.74
N SER A 102 7.15 -8.92 -26.01
CA SER A 102 8.12 -9.85 -25.43
C SER A 102 8.32 -9.69 -23.91
N GLN A 103 7.84 -8.59 -23.33
CA GLN A 103 7.83 -8.34 -21.88
C GLN A 103 6.54 -8.83 -21.21
N VAL A 104 5.55 -9.26 -22.00
CA VAL A 104 4.33 -9.86 -21.50
C VAL A 104 4.61 -11.33 -21.17
N VAL A 105 4.37 -11.71 -19.93
CA VAL A 105 4.57 -13.10 -19.49
C VAL A 105 3.58 -14.00 -20.21
N PRO A 106 4.01 -15.13 -20.82
CA PRO A 106 3.10 -16.07 -21.46
C PRO A 106 2.01 -16.56 -20.49
N GLY A 107 0.75 -16.56 -20.93
CA GLY A 107 -0.39 -16.98 -20.12
C GLY A 107 -1.06 -15.87 -19.30
N ILE A 108 -0.49 -14.64 -19.29
CA ILE A 108 -1.15 -13.47 -18.71
C ILE A 108 -1.91 -12.75 -19.81
N ALA A 109 -3.20 -12.47 -19.59
CA ALA A 109 -3.97 -11.67 -20.52
C ALA A 109 -3.33 -10.28 -20.67
N SER A 110 -2.95 -9.91 -21.90
CA SER A 110 -2.40 -8.58 -22.20
C SER A 110 -3.36 -7.43 -21.87
N SER A 111 -4.61 -7.76 -21.53
CA SER A 111 -5.70 -6.87 -21.14
C SER A 111 -5.84 -6.66 -19.63
N THR A 112 -4.93 -7.20 -18.79
CA THR A 112 -5.01 -6.92 -17.34
C THR A 112 -4.58 -5.48 -17.05
N VAL A 113 -5.45 -4.75 -16.33
CA VAL A 113 -5.17 -3.41 -15.80
C VAL A 113 -5.25 -3.42 -14.28
N VAL A 114 -4.30 -2.77 -13.64
CA VAL A 114 -4.25 -2.56 -12.19
C VAL A 114 -4.38 -1.07 -11.91
N VAL A 115 -5.44 -0.65 -11.24
CA VAL A 115 -5.54 0.69 -10.65
C VAL A 115 -4.92 0.61 -9.26
N TYR A 116 -3.82 1.35 -9.04
CA TYR A 116 -3.07 1.29 -7.80
C TYR A 116 -3.15 2.60 -7.02
N LEU A 117 -3.71 2.55 -5.82
CA LEU A 117 -3.89 3.67 -4.90
C LEU A 117 -2.80 3.63 -3.83
N HIS A 118 -1.96 4.67 -3.79
CA HIS A 118 -0.82 4.70 -2.88
C HIS A 118 -1.21 5.09 -1.45
N GLY A 119 -0.47 4.55 -0.48
CA GLY A 119 -0.52 4.93 0.91
C GLY A 119 0.18 6.25 1.22
N GLY A 120 0.22 6.58 2.49
CA GLY A 120 0.84 7.81 3.00
C GLY A 120 -0.05 8.60 3.96
N GLY A 121 -1.03 7.93 4.60
CA GLY A 121 -1.92 8.51 5.58
C GLY A 121 -2.77 9.65 5.04
N TYR A 122 -3.11 9.61 3.75
CA TYR A 122 -3.85 10.66 3.04
C TYR A 122 -3.16 12.04 3.00
N ALA A 123 -1.94 12.17 3.56
CA ALA A 123 -1.22 13.44 3.68
C ALA A 123 0.16 13.44 2.99
N SER A 124 0.60 12.29 2.47
CA SER A 124 1.88 12.16 1.78
C SER A 124 1.68 11.58 0.39
N THR A 125 2.40 12.12 -0.61
CA THR A 125 2.37 11.61 -1.98
C THR A 125 3.11 10.28 -2.10
N ALA A 126 2.92 9.61 -3.24
CA ALA A 126 3.60 8.35 -3.56
C ALA A 126 5.13 8.46 -3.46
N SER A 127 5.76 7.45 -2.88
CA SER A 127 7.19 7.37 -2.60
C SER A 127 7.94 6.48 -3.59
N LEU A 128 9.28 6.45 -3.47
CA LEU A 128 10.13 5.50 -4.20
C LEU A 128 9.74 4.04 -3.92
N GLY A 129 9.28 3.72 -2.69
CA GLY A 129 8.81 2.38 -2.34
C GLY A 129 7.66 1.92 -3.23
N HIS A 130 6.68 2.80 -3.49
CA HIS A 130 5.57 2.52 -4.41
C HIS A 130 6.07 2.30 -5.84
N ALA A 131 7.00 3.15 -6.32
CA ALA A 131 7.58 2.98 -7.66
C ALA A 131 8.31 1.64 -7.82
N LEU A 132 9.02 1.18 -6.79
CA LEU A 132 9.72 -0.12 -6.78
C LEU A 132 8.75 -1.31 -6.73
N LEU A 133 7.66 -1.19 -5.97
CA LEU A 133 6.60 -2.20 -5.96
C LEU A 133 5.97 -2.34 -7.34
N ILE A 134 5.58 -1.23 -7.96
CA ILE A 134 4.97 -1.20 -9.29
C ILE A 134 5.96 -1.78 -10.33
N ASP A 135 7.25 -1.38 -10.29
CA ASP A 135 8.30 -1.92 -11.16
C ASP A 135 8.38 -3.45 -11.07
N ASP A 136 8.42 -3.99 -9.83
CA ASP A 136 8.50 -5.45 -9.62
C ASP A 136 7.24 -6.17 -10.12
N LEU A 137 6.04 -5.60 -9.88
CA LEU A 137 4.78 -6.21 -10.30
C LEU A 137 4.58 -6.13 -11.83
N VAL A 138 4.86 -4.98 -12.48
CA VAL A 138 4.82 -4.89 -13.96
C VAL A 138 5.77 -5.90 -14.59
N ARG A 139 6.98 -6.04 -14.03
CA ARG A 139 7.97 -7.02 -14.53
C ARG A 139 7.49 -8.46 -14.40
N ARG A 140 6.77 -8.79 -13.34
CA ARG A 140 6.27 -10.15 -13.08
C ARG A 140 5.03 -10.50 -13.89
N THR A 141 4.17 -9.53 -14.11
CA THR A 141 2.82 -9.77 -14.64
C THR A 141 2.65 -9.28 -16.08
N GLY A 142 3.41 -8.29 -16.51
CA GLY A 142 3.14 -7.61 -17.78
C GLY A 142 1.84 -6.78 -17.76
N ALA A 143 1.15 -6.66 -16.64
CA ALA A 143 -0.07 -5.87 -16.50
C ALA A 143 0.22 -4.36 -16.66
N ARG A 144 -0.80 -3.62 -17.12
CA ARG A 144 -0.77 -2.16 -17.15
C ARG A 144 -1.15 -1.62 -15.77
N PHE A 145 -0.37 -0.65 -15.27
CA PHE A 145 -0.69 0.04 -14.02
C PHE A 145 -1.18 1.46 -14.33
N VAL A 146 -2.28 1.84 -13.68
CA VAL A 146 -2.86 3.17 -13.64
C VAL A 146 -2.72 3.67 -12.21
N VAL A 147 -1.89 4.69 -11.99
CA VAL A 147 -1.51 5.16 -10.66
C VAL A 147 -1.92 6.62 -10.51
N PRO A 148 -3.14 6.89 -10.01
CA PRO A 148 -3.57 8.26 -9.72
C PRO A 148 -2.80 8.81 -8.52
N LEU A 149 -2.60 10.13 -8.54
CA LEU A 149 -2.12 10.90 -7.41
C LEU A 149 -3.22 11.87 -6.98
N PRO A 150 -4.18 11.41 -6.16
CA PRO A 150 -5.33 12.23 -5.78
C PRO A 150 -4.93 13.41 -4.90
N PRO A 151 -5.78 14.43 -4.77
CA PRO A 151 -5.64 15.48 -3.76
C PRO A 151 -5.47 14.89 -2.36
N LEU A 152 -4.69 15.55 -1.51
CA LEU A 152 -4.30 15.05 -0.19
C LEU A 152 -4.57 16.08 0.91
N ALA A 153 -4.81 15.60 2.13
CA ALA A 153 -4.84 16.44 3.32
C ALA A 153 -3.46 17.10 3.57
N PRO A 154 -3.43 18.27 4.21
CA PRO A 154 -4.56 19.05 4.70
C PRO A 154 -5.15 20.04 3.68
N HIS A 155 -4.65 20.09 2.44
CA HIS A 155 -5.12 21.03 1.42
C HIS A 155 -6.49 20.65 0.83
N HIS A 156 -6.81 19.35 0.88
CA HIS A 156 -8.05 18.76 0.38
C HIS A 156 -8.58 17.75 1.38
N THR A 157 -9.86 17.41 1.22
CA THR A 157 -10.51 16.33 1.99
C THR A 157 -10.80 15.12 1.10
N TRP A 158 -11.34 14.08 1.70
CA TRP A 158 -11.72 12.85 1.00
C TRP A 158 -12.68 13.09 -0.18
N VAL A 159 -13.56 14.07 -0.09
CA VAL A 159 -14.66 14.30 -1.05
C VAL A 159 -14.13 14.50 -2.47
N GLU A 160 -13.12 15.36 -2.64
CA GLU A 160 -12.55 15.65 -3.95
C GLU A 160 -11.78 14.45 -4.49
N ALA A 161 -10.93 13.85 -3.67
CA ALA A 161 -10.13 12.69 -4.06
C ALA A 161 -11.01 11.49 -4.45
N HIS A 162 -12.05 11.20 -3.64
CA HIS A 162 -13.02 10.14 -3.90
C HIS A 162 -13.68 10.33 -5.27
N ARG A 163 -14.25 11.50 -5.54
CA ARG A 163 -14.90 11.79 -6.82
C ARG A 163 -13.96 11.57 -8.00
N LEU A 164 -12.73 12.11 -7.93
CA LEU A 164 -11.76 12.00 -9.02
C LEU A 164 -11.30 10.56 -9.26
N VAL A 165 -11.13 9.77 -8.19
CA VAL A 165 -10.72 8.37 -8.31
C VAL A 165 -11.87 7.49 -8.83
N VAL A 166 -13.12 7.73 -8.39
CA VAL A 166 -14.30 7.05 -8.95
C VAL A 166 -14.41 7.31 -10.45
N ASP A 167 -14.32 8.58 -10.87
CA ASP A 167 -14.37 8.97 -12.29
C ASP A 167 -13.25 8.29 -13.11
N LEU A 168 -12.04 8.18 -12.55
CA LEU A 168 -10.92 7.47 -13.19
C LEU A 168 -11.22 5.97 -13.32
N CYS A 169 -11.72 5.33 -12.27
CA CYS A 169 -12.07 3.91 -12.28
C CYS A 169 -13.17 3.60 -13.29
N LEU A 170 -14.24 4.40 -13.33
CA LEU A 170 -15.32 4.23 -14.30
C LEU A 170 -14.79 4.24 -15.74
N ARG A 171 -13.93 5.21 -16.09
CA ARG A 171 -13.29 5.28 -17.42
C ARG A 171 -12.36 4.11 -17.67
N THR A 172 -11.46 3.82 -16.72
CA THR A 172 -10.46 2.75 -16.87
C THR A 172 -11.11 1.38 -17.06
N PHE A 173 -12.19 1.11 -16.33
CA PHE A 173 -12.91 -0.16 -16.40
C PHE A 173 -13.68 -0.27 -17.72
N SER A 174 -14.35 0.79 -18.15
CA SER A 174 -15.02 0.86 -19.46
C SER A 174 -14.05 0.71 -20.64
N GLU A 175 -12.88 1.37 -20.58
CA GLU A 175 -11.82 1.24 -21.60
C GLU A 175 -11.16 -0.14 -21.63
N ASN A 176 -11.33 -0.95 -20.57
CA ASN A 176 -10.79 -2.31 -20.45
C ASN A 176 -11.88 -3.39 -20.52
N GLU A 177 -13.02 -3.10 -21.12
CA GLU A 177 -14.13 -4.04 -21.24
C GLU A 177 -13.67 -5.38 -21.82
N GLY A 178 -14.07 -6.50 -21.16
CA GLY A 178 -13.62 -7.85 -21.48
C GLY A 178 -12.20 -8.20 -21.02
N GLY A 179 -11.45 -7.26 -20.45
CA GLY A 179 -10.16 -7.50 -19.80
C GLY A 179 -10.29 -7.60 -18.28
N ARG A 180 -9.26 -8.15 -17.65
CA ARG A 180 -9.18 -8.27 -16.18
C ARG A 180 -8.88 -6.93 -15.55
N VAL A 181 -9.62 -6.57 -14.50
CA VAL A 181 -9.44 -5.33 -13.73
C VAL A 181 -9.09 -5.66 -12.28
N VAL A 182 -8.01 -5.11 -11.80
CA VAL A 182 -7.58 -5.21 -10.40
C VAL A 182 -7.56 -3.83 -9.77
N LEU A 183 -8.20 -3.67 -8.64
CA LEU A 183 -8.06 -2.49 -7.79
C LEU A 183 -7.13 -2.86 -6.63
N MET A 184 -6.07 -2.09 -6.44
CA MET A 184 -5.05 -2.39 -5.46
C MET A 184 -4.66 -1.13 -4.68
N GLY A 185 -4.37 -1.27 -3.39
CA GLY A 185 -3.87 -0.15 -2.59
C GLY A 185 -3.13 -0.59 -1.33
N ASP A 186 -2.31 0.31 -0.80
CA ASP A 186 -1.59 0.08 0.44
C ASP A 186 -1.96 1.13 1.49
N SER A 187 -2.01 0.73 2.77
CA SER A 187 -2.24 1.64 3.89
C SER A 187 -3.52 2.48 3.68
N SER A 188 -3.44 3.80 3.73
CA SER A 188 -4.57 4.70 3.39
C SER A 188 -5.10 4.50 1.97
N GLY A 189 -4.22 4.18 1.00
CA GLY A 189 -4.65 3.81 -0.35
C GLY A 189 -5.43 2.49 -0.40
N GLY A 190 -5.13 1.56 0.52
CA GLY A 190 -5.90 0.33 0.72
C GLY A 190 -7.30 0.61 1.24
N GLY A 191 -7.43 1.47 2.27
CA GLY A 191 -8.73 1.95 2.75
C GLY A 191 -9.53 2.64 1.65
N LEU A 192 -8.89 3.54 0.90
CA LEU A 192 -9.54 4.20 -0.25
C LEU A 192 -9.96 3.19 -1.33
N ALA A 193 -9.20 2.12 -1.57
CA ALA A 193 -9.57 1.08 -2.54
C ALA A 193 -10.87 0.37 -2.15
N VAL A 194 -11.07 0.07 -0.86
CA VAL A 194 -12.35 -0.49 -0.37
C VAL A 194 -13.49 0.51 -0.59
N VAL A 195 -13.29 1.79 -0.26
CA VAL A 195 -14.28 2.87 -0.47
C VAL A 195 -14.67 2.97 -1.94
N ILE A 196 -13.69 2.94 -2.85
CA ILE A 196 -13.95 3.04 -4.30
C ILE A 196 -14.73 1.82 -4.78
N ALA A 197 -14.37 0.59 -4.37
CA ALA A 197 -15.11 -0.61 -4.74
C ALA A 197 -16.58 -0.55 -4.26
N LEU A 198 -16.83 -0.12 -3.01
CA LEU A 198 -18.18 0.09 -2.48
C LEU A 198 -18.95 1.17 -3.27
N SER A 199 -18.28 2.24 -3.66
CA SER A 199 -18.89 3.34 -4.43
C SER A 199 -19.30 2.87 -5.82
N LEU A 200 -18.44 2.11 -6.51
CA LEU A 200 -18.75 1.52 -7.83
C LEU A 200 -19.95 0.56 -7.73
N ALA A 201 -20.00 -0.27 -6.68
CA ALA A 201 -21.14 -1.15 -6.42
C ALA A 201 -22.45 -0.37 -6.23
N ARG A 202 -22.43 0.70 -5.43
CA ARG A 202 -23.61 1.57 -5.20
C ARG A 202 -24.08 2.29 -6.47
N LEU A 203 -23.16 2.58 -7.38
CA LEU A 203 -23.48 3.17 -8.69
C LEU A 203 -23.99 2.14 -9.70
N GLY A 204 -24.01 0.84 -9.37
CA GLY A 204 -24.31 -0.23 -10.30
C GLY A 204 -23.30 -0.34 -11.45
N ALA A 205 -22.07 0.16 -11.21
CA ALA A 205 -21.00 0.16 -12.19
C ALA A 205 -20.24 -1.17 -12.20
N ALA A 206 -19.40 -1.37 -13.24
CA ALA A 206 -18.51 -2.51 -13.30
C ALA A 206 -17.59 -2.55 -12.06
N GLN A 207 -17.48 -3.77 -11.49
CA GLN A 207 -16.64 -4.03 -10.33
C GLN A 207 -15.26 -4.52 -10.75
N PRO A 208 -14.20 -4.34 -9.92
CA PRO A 208 -12.96 -5.04 -10.15
C PRO A 208 -13.14 -6.55 -9.98
N ASP A 209 -12.40 -7.35 -10.75
CA ASP A 209 -12.33 -8.81 -10.56
C ASP A 209 -11.62 -9.15 -9.24
N GLU A 210 -10.73 -8.26 -8.80
CA GLU A 210 -9.87 -8.46 -7.63
C GLU A 210 -9.63 -7.14 -6.90
N LEU A 211 -9.73 -7.18 -5.56
CA LEU A 211 -9.33 -6.11 -4.67
C LEU A 211 -8.13 -6.60 -3.83
N ILE A 212 -6.96 -6.02 -4.06
CA ILE A 212 -5.72 -6.39 -3.37
C ILE A 212 -5.34 -5.29 -2.38
N LEU A 213 -5.30 -5.64 -1.10
CA LEU A 213 -5.09 -4.71 0.01
C LEU A 213 -3.78 -5.03 0.72
N LEU A 214 -2.92 -4.02 0.89
CA LEU A 214 -1.66 -4.15 1.62
C LEU A 214 -1.75 -3.33 2.90
N SER A 215 -1.94 -3.98 4.05
CA SER A 215 -2.13 -3.32 5.35
C SER A 215 -3.10 -2.14 5.26
N PRO A 216 -4.34 -2.34 4.80
CA PRO A 216 -5.25 -1.23 4.52
C PRO A 216 -5.66 -0.50 5.79
N TRP A 217 -5.74 0.84 5.74
CA TRP A 217 -6.30 1.64 6.83
C TRP A 217 -7.81 1.74 6.66
N VAL A 218 -8.55 0.81 7.26
CA VAL A 218 -9.99 0.62 7.02
C VAL A 218 -10.89 1.20 8.10
N ASP A 219 -10.32 1.66 9.20
CA ASP A 219 -10.99 2.43 10.26
C ASP A 219 -10.10 3.57 10.73
N ILE A 220 -10.47 4.81 10.39
CA ILE A 220 -9.69 5.99 10.82
C ILE A 220 -10.06 6.45 12.25
N THR A 221 -11.03 5.79 12.88
CA THR A 221 -11.43 6.11 14.26
C THR A 221 -10.52 5.50 15.31
N HIS A 222 -9.81 4.41 14.98
CA HIS A 222 -8.98 3.62 15.88
C HIS A 222 -9.70 3.20 17.17
N THR A 223 -10.99 2.90 17.08
CA THR A 223 -11.83 2.55 18.26
C THR A 223 -11.76 1.06 18.60
N ASN A 224 -11.16 0.22 17.78
CA ASN A 224 -10.95 -1.19 18.07
C ASN A 224 -10.00 -1.34 19.28
N PRO A 225 -10.48 -1.92 20.42
CA PRO A 225 -9.68 -2.02 21.64
C PRO A 225 -8.42 -2.87 21.48
N ASP A 226 -8.44 -3.85 20.57
CA ASP A 226 -7.31 -4.77 20.36
C ASP A 226 -6.08 -4.08 19.73
N ILE A 227 -6.24 -2.88 19.17
CA ILE A 227 -5.12 -2.05 18.68
C ILE A 227 -4.07 -1.81 19.77
N ALA A 228 -4.50 -1.69 21.03
CA ALA A 228 -3.61 -1.43 22.17
C ALA A 228 -2.48 -2.47 22.29
N ASP A 229 -2.75 -3.72 21.98
CA ASP A 229 -1.78 -4.83 22.07
C ASP A 229 -0.66 -4.74 21.02
N TYR A 230 -0.87 -3.93 19.96
CA TYR A 230 0.07 -3.80 18.84
C TYR A 230 0.89 -2.51 18.85
N VAL A 231 0.55 -1.51 19.65
CA VAL A 231 1.20 -0.18 19.68
C VAL A 231 2.71 -0.29 19.94
N ASP A 232 3.11 -1.10 20.91
CA ASP A 232 4.53 -1.30 21.24
C ASP A 232 5.24 -2.23 20.24
N ALA A 233 4.49 -3.12 19.60
CA ALA A 233 5.03 -4.05 18.62
C ALA A 233 5.25 -3.39 17.26
N ASP A 234 4.46 -2.37 16.90
CA ASP A 234 4.57 -1.65 15.64
C ASP A 234 5.81 -0.73 15.66
N PRO A 235 6.79 -0.94 14.76
CA PRO A 235 8.00 -0.14 14.74
C PRO A 235 7.84 1.22 14.05
N LEU A 236 6.70 1.47 13.39
CA LEU A 236 6.51 2.61 12.50
C LEU A 236 5.36 3.52 12.95
N MET A 237 4.23 2.94 13.35
CA MET A 237 2.98 3.66 13.55
C MET A 237 2.54 3.69 15.00
N SER A 238 1.68 4.64 15.32
CA SER A 238 0.93 4.77 16.56
C SER A 238 -0.42 5.46 16.27
N PRO A 239 -1.47 5.22 17.07
CA PRO A 239 -2.82 5.75 16.78
C PRO A 239 -2.89 7.27 16.76
N GLU A 240 -2.26 7.97 17.71
CA GLU A 240 -2.41 9.43 17.87
C GLU A 240 -2.03 10.23 16.59
N PRO A 241 -0.87 10.04 15.95
CA PRO A 241 -0.58 10.73 14.71
C PRO A 241 -1.54 10.39 13.55
N LEU A 242 -2.01 9.13 13.50
CA LEU A 242 -2.95 8.70 12.48
C LEU A 242 -4.32 9.33 12.67
N THR A 243 -4.81 9.44 13.92
CA THR A 243 -6.07 10.13 14.23
C THR A 243 -6.05 11.55 13.68
N VAL A 244 -5.01 12.33 13.97
CA VAL A 244 -4.88 13.70 13.45
C VAL A 244 -4.85 13.75 11.90
N MET A 245 -4.20 12.77 11.27
CA MET A 245 -4.18 12.68 9.81
C MET A 245 -5.56 12.30 9.26
N GLY A 246 -6.27 11.38 9.92
CA GLY A 246 -7.62 10.97 9.58
C GLY A 246 -8.63 12.11 9.71
N GLU A 247 -8.55 12.89 10.78
CA GLU A 247 -9.39 14.08 10.99
C GLU A 247 -9.13 15.15 9.91
N ALA A 248 -7.86 15.41 9.57
CA ALA A 248 -7.54 16.34 8.50
C ALA A 248 -8.06 15.87 7.12
N TRP A 249 -8.12 14.56 6.89
CA TRP A 249 -8.71 13.96 5.69
C TRP A 249 -10.23 14.02 5.70
N ALA A 250 -10.84 13.79 6.85
CA ALA A 250 -12.29 13.77 7.03
C ALA A 250 -12.94 15.14 6.79
N GLY A 251 -12.26 16.23 7.16
CA GLY A 251 -12.85 17.55 7.20
C GLY A 251 -14.05 17.55 8.17
N ASP A 252 -15.22 18.01 7.71
CA ASP A 252 -16.43 18.05 8.52
C ASP A 252 -17.22 16.73 8.55
N THR A 253 -16.74 15.68 7.86
CA THR A 253 -17.41 14.38 7.80
C THR A 253 -17.08 13.56 9.05
N PRO A 254 -18.07 12.94 9.73
CA PRO A 254 -17.79 12.05 10.84
C PRO A 254 -16.81 10.94 10.46
N THR A 255 -15.77 10.72 11.26
CA THR A 255 -14.73 9.73 10.99
C THR A 255 -15.24 8.29 10.87
N SER A 256 -16.41 8.00 11.44
CA SER A 256 -17.11 6.71 11.33
C SER A 256 -17.90 6.54 10.02
N ASP A 257 -18.00 7.58 9.19
CA ASP A 257 -18.63 7.48 7.88
C ASP A 257 -17.87 6.45 7.01
N TRP A 258 -18.59 5.62 6.26
CA TRP A 258 -17.99 4.53 5.48
C TRP A 258 -17.04 4.99 4.36
N HIS A 259 -17.12 6.24 3.91
CA HIS A 259 -16.14 6.81 2.99
C HIS A 259 -14.78 7.07 3.65
N LEU A 260 -14.73 7.06 4.96
CA LEU A 260 -13.52 7.28 5.76
C LEU A 260 -13.09 6.01 6.49
N SER A 261 -14.05 5.28 7.04
CA SER A 261 -13.89 4.01 7.72
C SER A 261 -14.71 2.93 7.00
N PRO A 262 -14.21 2.42 5.86
CA PRO A 262 -14.96 1.51 4.99
C PRO A 262 -15.35 0.18 5.63
N ILE A 263 -14.76 -0.17 6.75
CA ILE A 263 -15.19 -1.30 7.57
C ILE A 263 -16.66 -1.18 8.04
N ASN A 264 -17.20 0.04 8.07
CA ASN A 264 -18.59 0.36 8.44
C ASN A 264 -19.54 0.37 7.22
N GLY A 265 -19.02 0.09 6.01
CA GLY A 265 -19.81 0.06 4.79
C GLY A 265 -20.63 -1.22 4.64
N ASP A 266 -21.52 -1.23 3.64
CA ASP A 266 -22.22 -2.45 3.23
C ASP A 266 -21.29 -3.35 2.42
N LEU A 267 -20.53 -4.19 3.11
CA LEU A 267 -19.57 -5.10 2.50
C LEU A 267 -20.22 -6.16 1.61
N SER A 268 -21.53 -6.41 1.77
CA SER A 268 -22.27 -7.36 0.93
C SER A 268 -22.33 -6.93 -0.55
N ALA A 269 -22.11 -5.66 -0.81
CA ALA A 269 -22.00 -5.10 -2.16
C ALA A 269 -20.77 -5.61 -2.93
N LEU A 270 -19.79 -6.22 -2.24
CA LEU A 270 -18.56 -6.76 -2.83
C LEU A 270 -18.62 -8.27 -3.11
N ARG A 271 -19.79 -8.93 -3.06
CA ARG A 271 -19.91 -10.39 -3.25
C ARG A 271 -19.39 -10.93 -4.58
N GLN A 272 -19.26 -10.07 -5.59
CA GLN A 272 -18.72 -10.44 -6.89
C GLN A 272 -17.22 -10.15 -7.03
N VAL A 273 -16.61 -9.56 -6.01
CA VAL A 273 -15.19 -9.16 -5.97
C VAL A 273 -14.42 -10.13 -5.09
N ARG A 274 -13.31 -10.66 -5.57
CA ARG A 274 -12.38 -11.36 -4.67
C ARG A 274 -11.55 -10.34 -3.93
N VAL A 275 -11.41 -10.52 -2.63
CA VAL A 275 -10.64 -9.60 -1.76
C VAL A 275 -9.47 -10.34 -1.15
N THR A 276 -8.25 -9.87 -1.41
CA THR A 276 -7.05 -10.45 -0.81
C THR A 276 -6.30 -9.38 -0.02
N THR A 277 -6.17 -9.61 1.29
CA THR A 277 -5.49 -8.71 2.21
C THR A 277 -4.15 -9.29 2.66
N PHE A 278 -3.09 -8.47 2.65
CA PHE A 278 -1.77 -8.78 3.21
C PHE A 278 -1.48 -7.83 4.36
N VAL A 279 -1.27 -8.35 5.57
CA VAL A 279 -1.01 -7.55 6.79
C VAL A 279 0.11 -8.18 7.60
N GLY A 280 0.92 -7.37 8.27
CA GLY A 280 1.97 -7.86 9.15
C GLY A 280 1.43 -8.17 10.55
N SER A 281 1.99 -9.19 11.25
CA SER A 281 1.55 -9.47 12.61
C SER A 281 2.14 -8.54 13.67
N ARG A 282 2.85 -7.49 13.27
CA ARG A 282 3.47 -6.50 14.16
C ARG A 282 3.06 -5.07 13.80
N GLU A 283 1.81 -4.89 13.38
CA GLU A 283 1.27 -3.56 13.03
C GLU A 283 -0.11 -3.33 13.65
N ILE A 284 -0.39 -2.07 13.92
CA ILE A 284 -1.62 -1.64 14.59
C ILE A 284 -2.88 -1.82 13.74
N PHE A 285 -2.75 -2.09 12.44
CA PHE A 285 -3.90 -2.32 11.55
C PHE A 285 -4.36 -3.78 11.54
N LEU A 286 -3.57 -4.73 12.08
CA LEU A 286 -3.95 -6.15 12.08
C LEU A 286 -5.32 -6.44 12.71
N PRO A 287 -5.72 -5.83 13.85
CA PRO A 287 -7.04 -6.05 14.41
C PRO A 287 -8.18 -5.65 13.46
N ASP A 288 -8.08 -4.47 12.85
CA ASP A 288 -9.11 -3.97 11.94
C ASP A 288 -9.11 -4.73 10.60
N ASP A 289 -7.95 -5.12 10.10
CA ASP A 289 -7.82 -5.93 8.88
C ASP A 289 -8.38 -7.35 9.07
N SER A 290 -8.21 -7.91 10.27
CA SER A 290 -8.82 -9.19 10.65
C SER A 290 -10.35 -9.07 10.75
N LEU A 291 -10.83 -8.01 11.41
CA LEU A 291 -12.26 -7.73 11.51
C LEU A 291 -12.89 -7.46 10.14
N LEU A 292 -12.19 -6.74 9.25
CA LEU A 292 -12.65 -6.55 7.86
C LEU A 292 -12.79 -7.89 7.15
N HIS A 293 -11.78 -8.77 7.26
CA HIS A 293 -11.83 -10.10 6.67
C HIS A 293 -13.04 -10.90 7.17
N ASP A 294 -13.24 -10.97 8.48
CA ASP A 294 -14.37 -11.70 9.09
C ASP A 294 -15.71 -11.16 8.59
N ARG A 295 -15.90 -9.83 8.57
CA ARG A 295 -17.11 -9.18 8.07
C ARG A 295 -17.34 -9.42 6.57
N LEU A 296 -16.27 -9.46 5.76
CA LEU A 296 -16.37 -9.81 4.33
C LEU A 296 -16.87 -11.25 4.15
N VAL A 297 -16.28 -12.19 4.90
CA VAL A 297 -16.72 -13.61 4.87
C VAL A 297 -18.17 -13.74 5.33
N GLU A 298 -18.55 -13.10 6.42
CA GLU A 298 -19.95 -13.08 6.92
C GLU A 298 -20.91 -12.47 5.87
N ALA A 299 -20.46 -11.47 5.12
CA ALA A 299 -21.22 -10.85 4.03
C ALA A 299 -21.28 -11.71 2.76
N GLY A 300 -20.60 -12.87 2.73
CA GLY A 300 -20.57 -13.80 1.57
C GLY A 300 -19.60 -13.36 0.47
N VAL A 301 -18.57 -12.58 0.80
CA VAL A 301 -17.48 -12.15 -0.11
C VAL A 301 -16.37 -13.20 -0.08
N ASP A 302 -15.80 -13.54 -1.22
CA ASP A 302 -14.59 -14.37 -1.32
C ASP A 302 -13.38 -13.54 -0.82
N SER A 303 -13.04 -13.75 0.45
CA SER A 303 -11.99 -13.00 1.14
C SER A 303 -10.87 -13.91 1.62
N THR A 304 -9.62 -13.51 1.37
CA THR A 304 -8.40 -14.19 1.85
C THR A 304 -7.53 -13.21 2.63
N LEU A 305 -7.11 -13.60 3.85
CA LEU A 305 -6.22 -12.83 4.69
C LEU A 305 -4.84 -13.51 4.81
N HIS A 306 -3.80 -12.83 4.38
CA HIS A 306 -2.41 -13.25 4.52
C HIS A 306 -1.72 -12.49 5.66
N ILE A 307 -1.57 -13.12 6.81
CA ILE A 307 -0.84 -12.54 7.95
C ILE A 307 0.65 -12.85 7.82
N GLY A 308 1.46 -11.81 7.64
CA GLY A 308 2.92 -11.91 7.61
C GLY A 308 3.50 -12.06 9.01
N HIS A 309 3.89 -13.28 9.42
CA HIS A 309 4.38 -13.55 10.76
C HIS A 309 5.64 -12.74 11.10
N ASN A 310 5.60 -12.01 12.23
CA ASN A 310 6.63 -11.07 12.68
C ASN A 310 7.04 -10.00 11.65
N LEU A 311 6.16 -9.69 10.70
CA LEU A 311 6.35 -8.63 9.73
C LEU A 311 5.58 -7.37 10.15
N ASN A 312 6.02 -6.23 9.63
CA ASN A 312 5.47 -4.92 9.94
C ASN A 312 4.69 -4.35 8.74
N HIS A 313 4.17 -3.17 8.92
CA HIS A 313 3.30 -2.44 8.00
C HIS A 313 3.81 -2.48 6.55
N VAL A 314 2.91 -2.82 5.64
CA VAL A 314 3.14 -2.90 4.17
C VAL A 314 4.37 -3.76 3.82
N TYR A 315 4.59 -4.87 4.54
CA TYR A 315 5.75 -5.73 4.33
C TYR A 315 5.97 -6.21 2.89
N PRO A 316 4.95 -6.34 2.02
CA PRO A 316 5.18 -6.66 0.62
C PRO A 316 6.04 -5.64 -0.14
N MET A 317 6.10 -4.38 0.31
CA MET A 317 6.94 -3.34 -0.28
C MET A 317 8.42 -3.47 0.12
N ILE A 318 8.72 -4.15 1.22
CA ILE A 318 10.09 -4.28 1.72
C ILE A 318 10.90 -5.19 0.78
N PRO A 319 12.13 -4.80 0.38
CA PRO A 319 12.99 -5.60 -0.49
C PRO A 319 13.66 -6.76 0.28
N SER A 320 12.85 -7.60 0.89
CA SER A 320 13.24 -8.77 1.71
C SER A 320 12.79 -10.08 1.06
N PRO A 321 13.27 -11.26 1.53
CA PRO A 321 12.76 -12.56 1.11
C PRO A 321 11.25 -12.69 1.30
N GLU A 322 10.73 -12.23 2.46
CA GLU A 322 9.31 -12.27 2.81
C GLU A 322 8.50 -11.36 1.88
N GLY A 323 8.94 -10.12 1.69
CA GLY A 323 8.30 -9.20 0.74
C GLY A 323 8.32 -9.73 -0.70
N ARG A 324 9.42 -10.39 -1.12
CA ARG A 324 9.46 -11.05 -2.44
C ARG A 324 8.48 -12.22 -2.55
N LYS A 325 8.28 -12.98 -1.47
CA LYS A 325 7.28 -14.06 -1.43
C LYS A 325 5.88 -13.49 -1.61
N ALA A 326 5.54 -12.44 -0.86
CA ALA A 326 4.25 -11.75 -0.98
C ALA A 326 4.05 -11.18 -2.39
N ARG A 327 5.04 -10.48 -2.97
CA ARG A 327 4.94 -9.96 -4.34
C ARG A 327 4.80 -11.04 -5.42
N ARG A 328 5.34 -12.25 -5.22
CA ARG A 328 5.06 -13.38 -6.13
C ARG A 328 3.59 -13.81 -6.05
N GLU A 329 3.03 -13.88 -4.85
CA GLU A 329 1.63 -14.20 -4.66
C GLU A 329 0.72 -13.10 -5.24
N ILE A 330 1.01 -11.84 -4.96
CA ILE A 330 0.30 -10.70 -5.55
C ILE A 330 0.34 -10.77 -7.09
N ALA A 331 1.50 -11.09 -7.66
CA ALA A 331 1.64 -11.22 -9.11
C ALA A 331 0.79 -12.39 -9.67
N ARG A 332 0.70 -13.51 -8.94
CA ARG A 332 -0.16 -14.65 -9.30
C ARG A 332 -1.63 -14.22 -9.31
N ILE A 333 -2.08 -13.52 -8.27
CA ILE A 333 -3.44 -13.01 -8.15
C ILE A 333 -3.76 -12.03 -9.29
N ILE A 334 -2.87 -11.06 -9.57
CA ILE A 334 -3.04 -10.11 -10.70
C ILE A 334 -3.19 -10.87 -12.03
N SER A 335 -2.49 -11.98 -12.18
CA SER A 335 -2.50 -12.79 -13.41
C SER A 335 -3.76 -13.69 -13.52
N GLY A 336 -4.54 -13.84 -12.47
CA GLY A 336 -5.68 -14.72 -12.41
C GLY A 336 -5.31 -16.21 -12.33
N ALA A 337 -4.14 -16.52 -11.77
CA ALA A 337 -3.58 -17.88 -11.71
C ALA A 337 -3.79 -18.52 -10.33
#